data_d4372a28ba84975650933db4d662feaf
#
_entry.id   d4372a28ba84975650933db4d662feaf
#
_cell.length_a   1.000
_cell.length_b   1.000
_cell.length_c   1.000
_cell.angle_alpha   90.00
_cell.angle_beta   90.00
_cell.angle_gamma   90.00
#
_symmetry.space_group_name_H-M   'P 1'
#
loop_
_entity.id
_entity.type
_entity.pdbx_description
1 polymer ?
#
loop_
_entity_poly.entity_id
_entity_poly.type
_entity_poly.pdbx_seq_one_letter_code
_entity_poly.pdbx_strand_id
1 'polypeptide(L)'
;MKILFIISGSIAIKKCGEIFEFLSSKNISIDCIVTKNAKKMINLKKLKKTISGKIYSDVDEKNNKMLHIDLTRKNNLVIVCPATSNIIAKYSNGIADDLASTTLMASNKNIFFIPAMNSEMWNNKINQKNVSNLKNLGIQFIGPEYGKLSCGEVGLGRLMNTRTITNLIIQNVNKTQIFKDKKCL
;
A
#
# COMPACT_ATOMS: atom_id res chain seq x y z
N MET A 1 -14.76 2.37 -9.01
CA MET A 1 -14.24 1.77 -7.78
C MET A 1 -13.15 2.65 -7.19
N LYS A 2 -12.98 2.68 -5.86
CA LYS A 2 -12.02 3.55 -5.19
C LYS A 2 -11.04 2.73 -4.33
N ILE A 3 -9.73 3.02 -4.44
CA ILE A 3 -8.65 2.33 -3.74
C ILE A 3 -7.94 3.32 -2.84
N LEU A 4 -7.60 2.90 -1.63
CA LEU A 4 -6.71 3.62 -0.74
C LEU A 4 -5.29 3.07 -0.89
N PHE A 5 -4.37 3.91 -1.36
CA PHE A 5 -2.95 3.62 -1.37
C PHE A 5 -2.25 4.22 -0.16
N ILE A 6 -1.44 3.42 0.51
CA ILE A 6 -0.55 3.86 1.59
C ILE A 6 0.88 3.76 1.07
N ILE A 7 1.56 4.90 0.99
CA ILE A 7 2.92 5.01 0.47
C ILE A 7 3.87 5.15 1.65
N SER A 8 4.72 4.14 1.88
CA SER A 8 5.76 4.21 2.92
C SER A 8 7.15 4.53 2.34
N GLY A 9 8.09 4.93 3.19
CA GLY A 9 9.39 5.50 2.80
C GLY A 9 10.38 4.47 2.24
N SER A 10 10.28 4.17 0.96
CA SER A 10 11.23 3.34 0.20
C SER A 10 11.62 4.04 -1.11
N ILE A 11 12.84 3.83 -1.60
CA ILE A 11 13.30 4.35 -2.90
C ILE A 11 12.39 3.89 -4.05
N ALA A 12 11.73 2.74 -3.90
CA ALA A 12 10.78 2.20 -4.87
C ALA A 12 9.52 3.09 -5.08
N ILE A 13 9.31 4.11 -4.27
CA ILE A 13 8.25 5.11 -4.40
C ILE A 13 8.20 5.77 -5.78
N LYS A 14 9.35 5.84 -6.47
CA LYS A 14 9.48 6.37 -7.83
C LYS A 14 8.61 5.61 -8.85
N LYS A 15 8.26 4.36 -8.56
CA LYS A 15 7.42 3.50 -9.42
C LYS A 15 5.93 3.65 -9.16
N CYS A 16 5.52 4.34 -8.10
CA CYS A 16 4.10 4.51 -7.79
C CYS A 16 3.36 5.30 -8.89
N GLY A 17 4.02 6.25 -9.55
CA GLY A 17 3.43 7.01 -10.64
C GLY A 17 2.91 6.12 -11.77
N GLU A 18 3.73 5.17 -12.24
CA GLU A 18 3.35 4.20 -13.29
C GLU A 18 2.12 3.36 -12.87
N ILE A 19 2.09 2.92 -11.61
CA ILE A 19 0.97 2.14 -11.07
C ILE A 19 -0.31 2.98 -11.09
N PHE A 20 -0.23 4.25 -10.68
CA PHE A 20 -1.38 5.15 -10.60
C PHE A 20 -1.91 5.53 -11.98
N GLU A 21 -1.04 5.86 -12.92
CA GLU A 21 -1.41 6.15 -14.30
C GLU A 21 -2.16 4.96 -14.93
N PHE A 22 -1.64 3.74 -14.73
CA PHE A 22 -2.28 2.55 -15.24
C PHE A 22 -3.65 2.27 -14.59
N LEU A 23 -3.76 2.38 -13.26
CA LEU A 23 -5.03 2.17 -12.55
C LEU A 23 -6.06 3.27 -12.91
N SER A 24 -5.61 4.52 -13.06
CA SER A 24 -6.46 5.64 -13.50
C SER A 24 -6.99 5.43 -14.92
N SER A 25 -6.19 4.88 -15.85
CA SER A 25 -6.63 4.53 -17.21
C SER A 25 -7.73 3.44 -17.22
N LYS A 26 -7.88 2.70 -16.14
CA LYS A 26 -8.95 1.71 -15.92
C LYS A 26 -10.13 2.27 -15.09
N ASN A 27 -10.27 3.59 -15.00
CA ASN A 27 -11.32 4.27 -14.24
C ASN A 27 -11.34 3.89 -12.74
N ILE A 28 -10.17 3.54 -12.17
CA ILE A 28 -10.02 3.27 -10.74
C ILE A 28 -9.58 4.55 -10.06
N SER A 29 -10.39 5.07 -9.15
CA SER A 29 -10.06 6.25 -8.34
C SER A 29 -9.11 5.88 -7.20
N ILE A 30 -8.12 6.73 -6.94
CA ILE A 30 -7.08 6.48 -5.94
C ILE A 30 -7.01 7.62 -4.95
N ASP A 31 -7.23 7.33 -3.66
CA ASP A 31 -6.81 8.16 -2.55
C ASP A 31 -5.44 7.68 -2.04
N CYS A 32 -4.60 8.60 -1.59
CA CYS A 32 -3.27 8.26 -1.07
C CYS A 32 -3.06 8.76 0.35
N ILE A 33 -2.51 7.90 1.23
CA ILE A 33 -1.83 8.33 2.46
C ILE A 33 -0.34 8.29 2.20
N VAL A 34 0.37 9.39 2.49
CA VAL A 34 1.83 9.47 2.36
C VAL A 34 2.43 9.60 3.75
N THR A 35 3.19 8.57 4.19
CA THR A 35 3.83 8.58 5.51
C THR A 35 4.90 9.67 5.60
N LYS A 36 5.26 10.08 6.82
CA LYS A 36 6.27 11.11 7.10
C LYS A 36 7.58 10.88 6.34
N ASN A 37 8.06 9.64 6.29
CA ASN A 37 9.31 9.31 5.58
C ASN A 37 9.11 9.30 4.06
N ALA A 38 7.98 8.83 3.56
CA ALA A 38 7.66 8.86 2.14
C ALA A 38 7.58 10.32 1.63
N LYS A 39 7.00 11.23 2.41
CA LYS A 39 6.88 12.65 2.07
C LYS A 39 8.22 13.34 1.79
N LYS A 40 9.30 12.88 2.42
CA LYS A 40 10.67 13.38 2.19
C LYS A 40 11.27 12.91 0.85
N MET A 41 10.71 11.86 0.25
CA MET A 41 11.28 11.14 -0.90
C MET A 41 10.46 11.36 -2.19
N ILE A 42 9.26 11.94 -2.10
CA ILE A 42 8.34 12.08 -3.23
C ILE A 42 7.99 13.54 -3.50
N ASN A 43 7.87 13.87 -4.79
CA ASN A 43 7.31 15.15 -5.20
C ASN A 43 5.77 15.05 -5.20
N LEU A 44 5.13 15.60 -4.15
CA LEU A 44 3.68 15.56 -4.00
C LEU A 44 2.92 16.26 -5.12
N LYS A 45 3.49 17.34 -5.71
CA LYS A 45 2.86 18.04 -6.86
C LYS A 45 2.82 17.12 -8.09
N LYS A 46 3.90 16.36 -8.34
CA LYS A 46 3.94 15.37 -9.42
C LYS A 46 2.97 14.21 -9.15
N LEU A 47 2.96 13.68 -7.92
CA LEU A 47 2.06 12.60 -7.52
C LEU A 47 0.58 12.99 -7.70
N LYS A 48 0.21 14.22 -7.32
CA LYS A 48 -1.17 14.70 -7.43
C LYS A 48 -1.70 14.70 -8.87
N LYS A 49 -0.82 14.83 -9.86
CA LYS A 49 -1.20 14.78 -11.28
C LYS A 49 -1.53 13.38 -11.78
N THR A 50 -1.07 12.33 -11.08
CA THR A 50 -1.25 10.92 -11.50
C THR A 50 -2.41 10.22 -10.80
N ILE A 51 -3.07 10.87 -9.83
CA ILE A 51 -4.21 10.32 -9.10
C ILE A 51 -5.45 11.18 -9.26
N SER A 52 -6.61 10.55 -9.28
CA SER A 52 -7.92 11.23 -9.37
C SER A 52 -8.50 11.62 -8.00
N GLY A 53 -7.97 11.07 -6.92
CA GLY A 53 -8.42 11.33 -5.55
C GLY A 53 -7.56 12.36 -4.81
N LYS A 54 -7.50 12.21 -3.49
CA LYS A 54 -6.78 13.14 -2.60
C LYS A 54 -5.54 12.48 -2.01
N ILE A 55 -4.57 13.32 -1.63
CA ILE A 55 -3.37 12.92 -0.89
C ILE A 55 -3.53 13.40 0.56
N TYR A 56 -3.30 12.49 1.49
CA TYR A 56 -3.41 12.70 2.93
C TYR A 56 -2.09 12.40 3.64
N SER A 57 -1.93 12.99 4.81
CA SER A 57 -0.78 12.80 5.70
C SER A 57 -1.21 12.99 7.16
N ASP A 58 -0.31 12.80 8.10
CA ASP A 58 -0.60 12.95 9.54
C ASP A 58 -1.13 14.34 9.91
N VAL A 59 -0.82 15.37 9.12
CA VAL A 59 -1.34 16.75 9.33
C VAL A 59 -2.84 16.80 9.08
N ASP A 60 -3.31 16.07 8.08
CA ASP A 60 -4.75 16.02 7.73
C ASP A 60 -5.56 15.31 8.80
N GLU A 61 -4.98 14.27 9.46
CA GLU A 61 -5.60 13.59 10.61
C GLU A 61 -5.76 14.53 11.82
N LYS A 62 -4.77 15.39 12.07
CA LYS A 62 -4.87 16.38 13.15
C LYS A 62 -6.02 17.35 12.96
N ASN A 63 -6.34 17.67 11.73
CA ASN A 63 -7.44 18.57 11.36
C ASN A 63 -8.81 17.88 11.31
N ASN A 64 -8.83 16.56 11.15
CA ASN A 64 -10.03 15.73 11.12
C ASN A 64 -9.81 14.43 11.89
N LYS A 65 -10.17 14.40 13.16
CA LYS A 65 -9.93 13.27 14.10
C LYS A 65 -10.54 11.92 13.66
N MET A 66 -11.44 11.90 12.67
CA MET A 66 -12.08 10.69 12.18
C MET A 66 -11.64 10.33 10.75
N LEU A 67 -10.59 10.96 10.23
CA LEU A 67 -10.14 10.79 8.85
C LEU A 67 -9.78 9.33 8.51
N HIS A 68 -9.09 8.62 9.41
CA HIS A 68 -8.76 7.20 9.24
C HIS A 68 -10.00 6.32 9.03
N ILE A 69 -11.10 6.60 9.75
CA ILE A 69 -12.36 5.88 9.59
C ILE A 69 -13.03 6.24 8.25
N ASP A 70 -13.06 7.51 7.91
CA ASP A 70 -13.62 7.98 6.63
C ASP A 70 -12.90 7.35 5.43
N LEU A 71 -11.57 7.27 5.49
CA LEU A 71 -10.77 6.68 4.44
C LEU A 71 -11.05 5.18 4.27
N THR A 72 -11.21 4.43 5.36
CA THR A 72 -11.56 3.02 5.27
C THR A 72 -12.97 2.78 4.73
N ARG A 73 -13.93 3.63 5.09
CA ARG A 73 -15.33 3.51 4.63
C ARG A 73 -15.49 3.87 3.15
N LYS A 74 -14.82 4.93 2.68
CA LYS A 74 -14.91 5.44 1.31
C LYS A 74 -14.18 4.60 0.27
N ASN A 75 -13.23 3.76 0.69
CA ASN A 75 -12.41 2.95 -0.19
C ASN A 75 -12.80 1.47 -0.12
N ASN A 76 -12.65 0.76 -1.24
CA ASN A 76 -13.05 -0.64 -1.37
C ASN A 76 -11.90 -1.61 -1.08
N LEU A 77 -10.67 -1.13 -1.18
CA LEU A 77 -9.44 -1.91 -1.09
C LEU A 77 -8.35 -1.02 -0.50
N VAL A 78 -7.46 -1.59 0.31
CA VAL A 78 -6.27 -0.90 0.85
C VAL A 78 -5.02 -1.56 0.27
N ILE A 79 -4.11 -0.74 -0.24
CA ILE A 79 -2.83 -1.20 -0.81
C ILE A 79 -1.69 -0.43 -0.17
N VAL A 80 -0.76 -1.14 0.44
CA VAL A 80 0.48 -0.58 0.99
C VAL A 80 1.60 -0.80 -0.04
N CYS A 81 1.96 0.24 -0.77
CA CYS A 81 2.96 0.16 -1.84
C CYS A 81 3.74 1.48 -1.98
N PRO A 82 5.07 1.41 -1.88
CA PRO A 82 5.86 0.29 -1.38
C PRO A 82 5.62 0.04 0.12
N ALA A 83 5.67 -1.23 0.55
CA ALA A 83 5.59 -1.60 1.95
C ALA A 83 7.00 -1.82 2.52
N THR A 84 7.41 -0.97 3.47
CA THR A 84 8.68 -1.11 4.19
C THR A 84 8.56 -2.08 5.36
N SER A 85 9.68 -2.59 5.85
CA SER A 85 9.72 -3.41 7.07
C SER A 85 9.07 -2.69 8.27
N ASN A 86 9.20 -1.36 8.36
CA ASN A 86 8.59 -0.58 9.44
C ASN A 86 7.06 -0.66 9.44
N ILE A 87 6.39 -0.42 8.30
CA ILE A 87 4.92 -0.48 8.25
C ILE A 87 4.40 -1.90 8.43
N ILE A 88 5.14 -2.91 7.94
CA ILE A 88 4.84 -4.33 8.17
C ILE A 88 4.92 -4.64 9.66
N ALA A 89 5.99 -4.22 10.33
CA ALA A 89 6.18 -4.42 11.76
C ALA A 89 5.11 -3.71 12.59
N LYS A 90 4.81 -2.45 12.30
CA LYS A 90 3.75 -1.70 12.99
C LYS A 90 2.42 -2.44 12.91
N TYR A 91 1.98 -2.80 11.72
CA TYR A 91 0.68 -3.46 11.54
C TYR A 91 0.65 -4.85 12.17
N SER A 92 1.73 -5.64 12.06
CA SER A 92 1.84 -6.96 12.68
C SER A 92 1.77 -6.94 14.21
N ASN A 93 2.15 -5.82 14.84
CA ASN A 93 2.18 -5.65 16.29
C ASN A 93 1.09 -4.69 16.80
N GLY A 94 0.11 -4.32 15.97
CA GLY A 94 -1.02 -3.48 16.38
C GLY A 94 -0.66 -2.03 16.71
N ILE A 95 0.45 -1.50 16.19
CA ILE A 95 0.90 -0.13 16.43
C ILE A 95 0.15 0.82 15.51
N ALA A 96 -0.58 1.78 16.08
CA ALA A 96 -1.40 2.78 15.41
C ALA A 96 -1.02 4.20 15.86
N ASP A 97 0.19 4.65 15.47
CA ASP A 97 0.81 5.89 15.93
C ASP A 97 0.90 6.99 14.85
N ASP A 98 0.43 6.70 13.64
CA ASP A 98 0.33 7.63 12.51
C ASP A 98 -0.94 7.35 11.69
N LEU A 99 -1.31 8.27 10.78
CA LEU A 99 -2.51 8.10 9.94
C LEU A 99 -2.50 6.79 9.17
N ALA A 100 -1.35 6.36 8.66
CA ALA A 100 -1.23 5.14 7.86
C ALA A 100 -1.51 3.89 8.71
N SER A 101 -0.85 3.75 9.84
CA SER A 101 -1.01 2.61 10.75
C SER A 101 -2.39 2.60 11.41
N THR A 102 -2.92 3.75 11.82
CA THR A 102 -4.28 3.87 12.37
C THR A 102 -5.33 3.49 11.33
N THR A 103 -5.17 3.91 10.07
CA THR A 103 -6.08 3.53 8.98
C THR A 103 -6.04 2.03 8.70
N LEU A 104 -4.87 1.40 8.73
CA LEU A 104 -4.74 -0.06 8.59
C LEU A 104 -5.47 -0.79 9.71
N MET A 105 -5.32 -0.35 10.96
CA MET A 105 -6.00 -0.94 12.11
C MET A 105 -7.52 -0.76 12.07
N ALA A 106 -8.01 0.37 11.56
CA ALA A 106 -9.44 0.66 11.41
C ALA A 106 -10.08 -0.02 10.19
N SER A 107 -9.30 -0.69 9.33
CA SER A 107 -9.79 -1.22 8.07
C SER A 107 -10.39 -2.62 8.21
N ASN A 108 -11.62 -2.79 7.68
CA ASN A 108 -12.25 -4.09 7.45
C ASN A 108 -12.20 -4.51 5.96
N LYS A 109 -11.36 -3.87 5.16
CA LYS A 109 -11.19 -4.16 3.74
C LYS A 109 -10.06 -5.15 3.51
N ASN A 110 -10.03 -5.75 2.33
CA ASN A 110 -8.87 -6.51 1.90
C ASN A 110 -7.64 -5.60 1.86
N ILE A 111 -6.53 -6.06 2.43
CA ILE A 111 -5.28 -5.31 2.51
C ILE A 111 -4.20 -6.07 1.75
N PHE A 112 -3.51 -5.38 0.87
CA PHE A 112 -2.36 -5.88 0.13
C PHE A 112 -1.09 -5.15 0.53
N PHE A 113 -0.06 -5.90 0.88
CA PHE A 113 1.28 -5.39 1.09
C PHE A 113 2.15 -5.71 -0.12
N ILE A 114 2.79 -4.69 -0.68
CA ILE A 114 3.71 -4.82 -1.81
C ILE A 114 5.09 -4.40 -1.34
N PRO A 115 5.92 -5.36 -0.86
CA PRO A 115 7.18 -5.06 -0.19
C PRO A 115 8.24 -4.48 -1.14
N ALA A 116 9.04 -3.55 -0.59
CA ALA A 116 10.26 -3.09 -1.23
C ALA A 116 11.27 -2.62 -0.18
N MET A 117 12.36 -3.37 -0.02
CA MET A 117 13.42 -3.12 0.96
C MET A 117 14.72 -3.80 0.53
N ASN A 118 15.81 -3.56 1.24
CA ASN A 118 17.06 -4.30 1.08
C ASN A 118 16.87 -5.80 1.39
N SER A 119 17.68 -6.67 0.79
CA SER A 119 17.58 -8.13 0.94
C SER A 119 17.78 -8.60 2.37
N GLU A 120 18.73 -8.02 3.09
CA GLU A 120 18.98 -8.37 4.49
C GLU A 120 17.77 -8.01 5.36
N MET A 121 17.17 -6.83 5.11
CA MET A 121 15.92 -6.44 5.79
C MET A 121 14.78 -7.41 5.48
N TRP A 122 14.65 -7.84 4.22
CA TRP A 122 13.60 -8.79 3.84
C TRP A 122 13.81 -10.14 4.51
N ASN A 123 15.04 -10.68 4.45
CA ASN A 123 15.39 -12.00 4.99
C ASN A 123 15.54 -12.02 6.52
N ASN A 124 15.56 -10.86 7.18
CA ASN A 124 15.67 -10.79 8.62
C ASN A 124 14.55 -11.60 9.30
N LYS A 125 14.91 -12.46 10.24
CA LYS A 125 13.98 -13.38 10.93
C LYS A 125 12.81 -12.66 11.60
N ILE A 126 13.06 -11.47 12.17
CA ILE A 126 12.01 -10.65 12.80
C ILE A 126 11.02 -10.14 11.73
N ASN A 127 11.53 -9.65 10.59
CA ASN A 127 10.68 -9.21 9.50
C ASN A 127 9.88 -10.37 8.92
N GLN A 128 10.50 -11.54 8.70
CA GLN A 128 9.80 -12.74 8.20
C GLN A 128 8.73 -13.25 9.19
N LYS A 129 8.99 -13.15 10.50
CA LYS A 129 7.96 -13.44 11.52
C LYS A 129 6.77 -12.50 11.37
N ASN A 130 6.99 -11.19 11.22
CA ASN A 130 5.92 -10.21 11.01
C ASN A 130 5.13 -10.48 9.72
N VAL A 131 5.81 -10.82 8.62
CA VAL A 131 5.16 -11.19 7.35
C VAL A 131 4.30 -12.45 7.52
N SER A 132 4.84 -13.48 8.19
CA SER A 132 4.11 -14.73 8.45
C SER A 132 2.86 -14.48 9.30
N ASN A 133 2.98 -13.71 10.38
CA ASN A 133 1.85 -13.33 11.22
C ASN A 133 0.74 -12.66 10.41
N LEU A 134 1.08 -11.68 9.58
CA LEU A 134 0.10 -10.98 8.76
C LEU A 134 -0.53 -11.90 7.70
N LYS A 135 0.23 -12.79 7.08
CA LYS A 135 -0.31 -13.80 6.16
C LYS A 135 -1.32 -14.73 6.84
N ASN A 136 -1.02 -15.16 8.06
CA ASN A 136 -1.93 -16.01 8.85
C ASN A 136 -3.24 -15.28 9.22
N LEU A 137 -3.20 -13.94 9.30
CA LEU A 137 -4.39 -13.08 9.46
C LEU A 137 -5.10 -12.76 8.14
N GLY A 138 -4.71 -13.39 7.02
CA GLY A 138 -5.35 -13.20 5.71
C GLY A 138 -4.84 -12.00 4.91
N ILE A 139 -3.81 -11.30 5.38
CA ILE A 139 -3.20 -10.20 4.64
C ILE A 139 -2.41 -10.74 3.45
N GLN A 140 -2.64 -10.16 2.29
CA GLN A 140 -2.02 -10.61 1.04
C GLN A 140 -0.72 -9.85 0.77
N PHE A 141 0.30 -10.60 0.35
CA PHE A 141 1.59 -10.03 -0.05
C PHE A 141 1.83 -10.27 -1.54
N ILE A 142 2.19 -9.22 -2.25
CA ILE A 142 2.54 -9.26 -3.68
C ILE A 142 4.03 -8.96 -3.82
N GLY A 143 4.83 -9.98 -4.04
CA GLY A 143 6.29 -9.90 -4.02
C GLY A 143 6.89 -10.03 -2.62
N PRO A 144 8.15 -9.58 -2.42
CA PRO A 144 9.01 -8.88 -3.39
C PRO A 144 9.59 -9.82 -4.46
N GLU A 145 10.22 -9.21 -5.50
CA GLU A 145 10.97 -9.94 -6.52
C GLU A 145 12.46 -10.04 -6.19
N TYR A 146 13.11 -11.05 -6.77
CA TYR A 146 14.57 -11.15 -6.84
C TYR A 146 15.10 -10.25 -7.97
N GLY A 147 16.19 -9.54 -7.74
CA GLY A 147 16.84 -8.71 -8.76
C GLY A 147 17.74 -7.62 -8.18
N LYS A 148 18.22 -6.73 -9.06
CA LYS A 148 19.08 -5.60 -8.66
C LYS A 148 18.28 -4.61 -7.81
N LEU A 149 18.80 -4.30 -6.64
CA LEU A 149 18.27 -3.35 -5.67
C LEU A 149 18.87 -1.94 -5.89
N SER A 150 18.22 -0.93 -5.34
CA SER A 150 18.70 0.46 -5.45
C SER A 150 20.02 0.73 -4.72
N CYS A 151 20.43 -0.15 -3.79
CA CYS A 151 21.71 -0.11 -3.11
C CYS A 151 22.86 -0.72 -3.94
N GLY A 152 22.57 -1.27 -5.13
CA GLY A 152 23.54 -1.93 -6.02
C GLY A 152 23.64 -3.45 -5.82
N GLU A 153 23.13 -3.99 -4.74
CA GLU A 153 23.11 -5.42 -4.45
C GLU A 153 22.09 -6.17 -5.35
N VAL A 154 22.27 -7.48 -5.47
CA VAL A 154 21.32 -8.37 -6.13
C VAL A 154 20.74 -9.33 -5.09
N GLY A 155 19.41 -9.38 -5.00
CA GLY A 155 18.74 -10.23 -4.02
C GLY A 155 17.23 -10.07 -4.00
N LEU A 156 16.60 -10.73 -3.04
CA LEU A 156 15.15 -10.67 -2.83
C LEU A 156 14.81 -9.43 -2.00
N GLY A 157 13.97 -8.55 -2.52
CA GLY A 157 13.61 -7.29 -1.84
C GLY A 157 13.15 -6.20 -2.80
N ARG A 158 13.31 -6.41 -4.11
CA ARG A 158 12.89 -5.47 -5.15
C ARG A 158 11.37 -5.40 -5.24
N LEU A 159 10.85 -4.19 -5.41
CA LEU A 159 9.43 -4.01 -5.74
C LEU A 159 9.07 -4.84 -6.98
N MET A 160 8.02 -5.62 -6.90
CA MET A 160 7.48 -6.39 -8.01
C MET A 160 7.24 -5.51 -9.24
N ASN A 161 7.29 -6.10 -10.43
CA ASN A 161 7.03 -5.39 -11.67
C ASN A 161 5.68 -4.67 -11.62
N THR A 162 5.64 -3.40 -12.05
CA THR A 162 4.45 -2.53 -11.96
C THR A 162 3.25 -3.09 -12.72
N ARG A 163 3.46 -3.72 -13.88
CA ARG A 163 2.38 -4.39 -14.66
C ARG A 163 1.81 -5.59 -13.90
N THR A 164 2.66 -6.40 -13.28
CA THR A 164 2.20 -7.53 -12.46
C THR A 164 1.39 -7.05 -11.28
N ILE A 165 1.86 -6.02 -10.56
CA ILE A 165 1.13 -5.39 -9.46
C ILE A 165 -0.26 -4.93 -9.92
N THR A 166 -0.32 -4.15 -10.99
CA THR A 166 -1.59 -3.58 -11.48
C THR A 166 -2.56 -4.64 -11.95
N ASN A 167 -2.10 -5.69 -12.64
CA ASN A 167 -2.95 -6.79 -13.07
C ASN A 167 -3.54 -7.55 -11.87
N LEU A 168 -2.74 -7.84 -10.85
CA LEU A 168 -3.22 -8.51 -9.62
C LEU A 168 -4.22 -7.65 -8.87
N ILE A 169 -4.01 -6.33 -8.80
CA ILE A 169 -4.96 -5.40 -8.21
C ILE A 169 -6.30 -5.46 -8.96
N ILE A 170 -6.28 -5.37 -10.30
CA ILE A 170 -7.49 -5.40 -11.13
C ILE A 170 -8.24 -6.72 -10.98
N GLN A 171 -7.54 -7.85 -10.96
CA GLN A 171 -8.18 -9.16 -10.76
C GLN A 171 -8.91 -9.22 -9.40
N ASN A 172 -8.31 -8.68 -8.34
CA ASN A 172 -8.94 -8.63 -7.01
C ASN A 172 -10.12 -7.64 -6.96
N VAL A 173 -10.00 -6.52 -7.67
CA VAL A 173 -11.09 -5.55 -7.87
C VAL A 173 -12.31 -6.23 -8.48
N ASN A 174 -12.11 -6.96 -9.57
CA ASN A 174 -13.19 -7.62 -10.31
C ASN A 174 -13.86 -8.72 -9.46
N LYS A 175 -13.07 -9.52 -8.73
CA LYS A 175 -13.63 -10.52 -7.79
C LYS A 175 -14.53 -9.87 -6.74
N THR A 176 -14.11 -8.75 -6.16
CA THR A 176 -14.90 -8.05 -5.13
C THR A 176 -16.22 -7.50 -5.68
N GLN A 177 -16.30 -7.10 -6.94
CA GLN A 177 -17.53 -6.67 -7.59
C GLN A 177 -18.51 -7.84 -7.82
N ILE A 178 -18.03 -8.95 -8.36
CA ILE A 178 -18.83 -10.15 -8.60
C ILE A 178 -19.51 -10.66 -7.32
N PHE A 179 -18.83 -10.60 -6.18
CA PHE A 179 -19.40 -11.02 -4.88
C PHE A 179 -20.41 -10.02 -4.32
N LYS A 180 -20.34 -8.73 -4.67
CA LYS A 180 -21.35 -7.74 -4.28
C LYS A 180 -22.64 -7.93 -5.06
N ASP A 181 -22.53 -8.16 -6.36
CA ASP A 181 -23.70 -8.34 -7.24
C ASP A 181 -24.47 -9.64 -6.91
N LYS A 182 -23.77 -10.68 -6.42
CA LYS A 182 -24.40 -11.94 -5.96
C LYS A 182 -25.06 -11.86 -4.58
N LYS A 183 -24.78 -10.84 -3.76
CA LYS A 183 -25.47 -10.65 -2.46
C LYS A 183 -26.76 -9.83 -2.56
N CYS A 184 -27.11 -9.34 -3.73
CA CYS A 184 -28.33 -8.59 -4.03
C CYS A 184 -29.39 -9.47 -4.73
N LEU A 185 -29.21 -10.76 -4.81
CA LEU A 185 -30.18 -11.79 -5.20
C LEU A 185 -30.47 -12.72 -4.01
#